data_2c9976a6360fa38af1595e1888f6acea
#
_entry.id   2c9976a6360fa38af1595e1888f6acea
#
_cell.length_a   1.000
_cell.length_b   1.000
_cell.length_c   1.000
_cell.angle_alpha   90.00
_cell.angle_beta   90.00
_cell.angle_gamma   90.00
#
_symmetry.space_group_name_H-M   'P 1'
#
loop_
_entity.id
_entity.type
_entity.pdbx_description
1 polymer ?
#
loop_
_entity_poly.entity_id
_entity_poly.type
_entity_poly.pdbx_seq_one_letter_code
_entity_poly.pdbx_strand_id
1 'polypeptide(L)'
;MHKKLLDALPFLSADPSACRWVCLQEDLLCAPNTIDAYARGVNDWLAFCHSVALTAAVAGRDTVALYVRSLHTGRQLAAATIRHRLTVVRLYNDWLCEEGIRERNPVRRGVWKNGGKGKAGIVPLQRRLPWIPDDAEWLRFLEVAGQADIRTRFMLALAYDCGLRREELCTVATGDIDPSQRLLTVRAEHTKNRFGRVVPYSPVTGELYTAWLTER
;
A
#
# COMPACT_ATOMS: atom_id res chain seq x y z
N MET A 1 2.33 0.96 19.70
CA MET A 1 1.42 0.18 18.79
C MET A 1 -0.02 0.40 19.19
N HIS A 2 -0.91 0.71 18.26
CA HIS A 2 -2.31 0.98 18.58
C HIS A 2 -2.97 -0.29 19.15
N LYS A 3 -3.45 -0.24 20.39
CA LYS A 3 -4.16 -1.34 21.07
C LYS A 3 -5.24 -1.95 20.18
N LYS A 4 -6.00 -1.13 19.46
CA LYS A 4 -7.01 -1.57 18.47
C LYS A 4 -6.45 -2.47 17.35
N LEU A 5 -5.20 -2.29 16.95
CA LEU A 5 -4.59 -3.12 15.90
C LEU A 5 -4.26 -4.51 16.45
N LEU A 6 -3.74 -4.60 17.67
CA LEU A 6 -3.47 -5.87 18.34
C LEU A 6 -4.75 -6.66 18.62
N ASP A 7 -5.79 -5.99 19.10
CA ASP A 7 -7.08 -6.62 19.38
C ASP A 7 -7.71 -7.26 18.12
N ALA A 8 -7.41 -6.69 16.95
CA ALA A 8 -7.89 -7.18 15.64
C ALA A 8 -7.01 -8.30 15.04
N LEU A 9 -5.84 -8.60 15.63
CA LEU A 9 -4.83 -9.50 15.06
C LEU A 9 -4.41 -10.59 16.09
N PRO A 10 -5.25 -11.58 16.34
CA PRO A 10 -5.09 -12.51 17.47
C PRO A 10 -3.82 -13.36 17.40
N PHE A 11 -3.38 -13.80 16.22
CA PHE A 11 -2.16 -14.58 16.08
C PHE A 11 -0.91 -13.75 16.28
N LEU A 12 -0.94 -12.48 15.86
CA LEU A 12 0.13 -11.52 16.14
C LEU A 12 0.22 -11.25 17.64
N SER A 13 -0.91 -10.94 18.28
CA SER A 13 -0.93 -10.60 19.72
C SER A 13 -0.55 -11.76 20.63
N ALA A 14 -0.75 -12.99 20.18
CA ALA A 14 -0.35 -14.20 20.89
C ALA A 14 1.15 -14.56 20.71
N ASP A 15 1.85 -13.95 19.75
CA ASP A 15 3.27 -14.23 19.47
C ASP A 15 4.15 -13.04 19.91
N PRO A 16 4.93 -13.18 21.03
CA PRO A 16 5.77 -12.11 21.54
C PRO A 16 6.84 -11.63 20.54
N SER A 17 7.37 -12.52 19.71
CA SER A 17 8.37 -12.16 18.69
C SER A 17 7.76 -11.30 17.60
N ALA A 18 6.55 -11.64 17.16
CA ALA A 18 5.83 -10.85 16.16
C ALA A 18 5.43 -9.47 16.69
N CYS A 19 4.95 -9.41 17.94
CA CYS A 19 4.69 -8.12 18.60
C CYS A 19 5.93 -7.25 18.65
N ARG A 20 7.07 -7.81 19.10
CA ARG A 20 8.34 -7.09 19.18
C ARG A 20 8.82 -6.60 17.82
N TRP A 21 8.69 -7.43 16.76
CA TRP A 21 9.05 -7.02 15.42
C TRP A 21 8.20 -5.86 14.88
N VAL A 22 6.90 -5.86 15.14
CA VAL A 22 6.00 -4.77 14.74
C VAL A 22 6.30 -3.50 15.53
N CYS A 23 6.57 -3.58 16.83
CA CYS A 23 7.01 -2.43 17.63
C CYS A 23 8.32 -1.82 17.08
N LEU A 24 9.27 -2.67 16.69
CA LEU A 24 10.51 -2.22 16.06
C LEU A 24 10.25 -1.39 14.78
N GLN A 25 9.22 -1.73 13.98
CA GLN A 25 8.88 -0.92 12.81
C GLN A 25 8.36 0.47 13.19
N GLU A 26 7.70 0.63 14.34
CA GLU A 26 7.31 1.94 14.88
C GLU A 26 8.55 2.74 15.29
N ASP A 27 9.46 2.13 16.04
CA ASP A 27 10.69 2.75 16.51
C ASP A 27 11.60 3.18 15.34
N LEU A 28 11.56 2.43 14.22
CA LEU A 28 12.22 2.76 12.97
C LEU A 28 11.47 3.79 12.12
N LEU A 29 10.43 4.42 12.65
CA LEU A 29 9.64 5.48 12.00
C LEU A 29 9.02 5.06 10.66
N CYS A 30 8.65 3.79 10.51
CA CYS A 30 7.89 3.34 9.36
C CYS A 30 6.53 4.04 9.30
N ALA A 31 6.03 4.31 8.09
CA ALA A 31 4.72 4.94 7.91
C ALA A 31 3.61 4.07 8.52
N PRO A 32 2.58 4.66 9.17
CA PRO A 32 1.50 3.92 9.85
C PRO A 32 0.83 2.86 8.96
N ASN A 33 0.55 3.19 7.70
CA ASN A 33 -0.02 2.24 6.73
C ASN A 33 0.93 1.07 6.41
N THR A 34 2.24 1.27 6.51
CA THR A 34 3.25 0.20 6.33
C THR A 34 3.25 -0.72 7.53
N ILE A 35 3.19 -0.17 8.75
CA ILE A 35 3.12 -0.92 9.99
C ILE A 35 1.85 -1.79 10.02
N ASP A 36 0.69 -1.22 9.68
CA ASP A 36 -0.58 -1.96 9.58
C ASP A 36 -0.50 -3.10 8.56
N ALA A 37 0.05 -2.83 7.38
CA ALA A 37 0.23 -3.85 6.34
C ALA A 37 1.18 -4.97 6.78
N TYR A 38 2.25 -4.64 7.50
CA TYR A 38 3.20 -5.62 8.05
C TYR A 38 2.55 -6.45 9.15
N ALA A 39 1.87 -5.82 10.09
CA ALA A 39 1.17 -6.51 11.18
C ALA A 39 0.12 -7.50 10.64
N ARG A 40 -0.71 -7.07 9.67
CA ARG A 40 -1.69 -7.97 9.01
C ARG A 40 -1.01 -9.10 8.24
N GLY A 41 0.10 -8.82 7.57
CA GLY A 41 0.85 -9.83 6.81
C GLY A 41 1.48 -10.89 7.71
N VAL A 42 2.07 -10.49 8.85
CA VAL A 42 2.61 -11.43 9.84
C VAL A 42 1.50 -12.21 10.52
N ASN A 43 0.41 -11.55 10.95
CA ASN A 43 -0.74 -12.26 11.54
C ASN A 43 -1.29 -13.33 10.61
N ASP A 44 -1.41 -13.05 9.33
CA ASP A 44 -1.88 -14.02 8.32
C ASP A 44 -0.91 -15.20 8.17
N TRP A 45 0.39 -14.94 8.21
CA TRP A 45 1.43 -15.98 8.19
C TRP A 45 1.38 -16.86 9.45
N LEU A 46 1.27 -16.26 10.63
CA LEU A 46 1.17 -16.98 11.91
C LEU A 46 -0.10 -17.81 11.97
N ALA A 47 -1.23 -17.29 11.52
CA ALA A 47 -2.48 -18.02 11.40
C ALA A 47 -2.34 -19.26 10.50
N PHE A 48 -1.65 -19.11 9.35
CA PHE A 48 -1.36 -20.23 8.47
C PHE A 48 -0.45 -21.26 9.14
N CYS A 49 0.66 -20.84 9.78
CA CYS A 49 1.55 -21.76 10.50
C CYS A 49 0.78 -22.53 11.58
N HIS A 50 -0.05 -21.85 12.35
CA HIS A 50 -0.90 -22.48 13.35
C HIS A 50 -1.85 -23.54 12.74
N SER A 51 -2.44 -23.25 11.57
CA SER A 51 -3.35 -24.17 10.88
C SER A 51 -2.69 -25.47 10.42
N VAL A 52 -1.36 -25.46 10.27
CA VAL A 52 -0.56 -26.65 9.92
C VAL A 52 0.26 -27.18 11.11
N ALA A 53 -0.11 -26.80 12.33
CA ALA A 53 0.53 -27.19 13.60
C ALA A 53 2.05 -26.87 13.66
N LEU A 54 2.48 -25.76 13.09
CA LEU A 54 3.87 -25.27 13.10
C LEU A 54 3.96 -23.88 13.73
N THR A 55 5.14 -23.53 14.22
CA THR A 55 5.48 -22.13 14.56
C THR A 55 6.25 -21.46 13.44
N ALA A 56 6.23 -20.12 13.40
CA ALA A 56 6.99 -19.36 12.41
C ALA A 56 8.51 -19.63 12.52
N ALA A 57 9.02 -19.94 13.71
CA ALA A 57 10.44 -20.22 13.95
C ALA A 57 10.93 -21.50 13.24
N VAL A 58 10.08 -22.54 13.15
CA VAL A 58 10.43 -23.84 12.53
C VAL A 58 9.90 -24.02 11.10
N ALA A 59 8.98 -23.15 10.67
CA ALA A 59 8.40 -23.20 9.33
C ALA A 59 9.47 -23.18 8.23
N GLY A 60 9.47 -24.22 7.38
CA GLY A 60 10.45 -24.41 6.31
C GLY A 60 9.99 -23.88 4.96
N ARG A 61 10.77 -24.19 3.92
CA ARG A 61 10.44 -23.82 2.52
C ARG A 61 9.16 -24.47 2.04
N ASP A 62 8.89 -25.70 2.44
CA ASP A 62 7.68 -26.41 2.06
C ASP A 62 6.45 -25.76 2.68
N THR A 63 6.56 -25.27 3.92
CA THR A 63 5.51 -24.50 4.58
C THR A 63 5.22 -23.19 3.81
N VAL A 64 6.27 -22.49 3.34
CA VAL A 64 6.10 -21.29 2.49
C VAL A 64 5.42 -21.63 1.17
N ALA A 65 5.76 -22.78 0.54
CA ALA A 65 5.12 -23.22 -0.69
C ALA A 65 3.64 -23.55 -0.48
N LEU A 66 3.30 -24.22 0.62
CA LEU A 66 1.91 -24.49 1.01
C LEU A 66 1.14 -23.20 1.30
N TYR A 67 1.78 -22.23 1.97
CA TYR A 67 1.19 -20.90 2.18
C TYR A 67 0.87 -20.20 0.87
N VAL A 68 1.82 -20.16 -0.07
CA VAL A 68 1.58 -19.59 -1.41
C VAL A 68 0.42 -20.29 -2.11
N ARG A 69 0.35 -21.63 -2.05
CA ARG A 69 -0.76 -22.39 -2.62
C ARG A 69 -2.09 -21.98 -1.96
N SER A 70 -2.14 -21.88 -0.63
CA SER A 70 -3.36 -21.48 0.09
C SER A 70 -3.84 -20.09 -0.30
N LEU A 71 -2.92 -19.15 -0.50
CA LEU A 71 -3.23 -17.80 -0.95
C LEU A 71 -3.73 -17.77 -2.41
N HIS A 72 -3.13 -18.57 -3.29
CA HIS A 72 -3.46 -18.60 -4.71
C HIS A 72 -4.72 -19.41 -4.99
N THR A 73 -4.75 -20.67 -4.60
CA THR A 73 -5.83 -21.61 -4.93
C THR A 73 -6.99 -21.51 -3.94
N GLY A 74 -6.69 -21.46 -2.64
CA GLY A 74 -7.73 -21.40 -1.59
C GLY A 74 -8.41 -20.05 -1.47
N ARG A 75 -7.66 -18.96 -1.59
CA ARG A 75 -8.16 -17.58 -1.37
C ARG A 75 -8.21 -16.75 -2.64
N GLN A 76 -7.78 -17.28 -3.78
CA GLN A 76 -7.78 -16.67 -5.11
C GLN A 76 -7.17 -15.25 -5.16
N LEU A 77 -6.12 -15.00 -4.36
CA LEU A 77 -5.49 -13.69 -4.31
C LEU A 77 -4.66 -13.41 -5.56
N ALA A 78 -4.66 -12.14 -5.98
CA ALA A 78 -3.83 -11.68 -7.08
C ALA A 78 -2.33 -11.87 -6.79
N ALA A 79 -1.53 -12.16 -7.82
CA ALA A 79 -0.09 -12.40 -7.70
C ALA A 79 0.65 -11.24 -7.00
N ALA A 80 0.23 -9.98 -7.24
CA ALA A 80 0.80 -8.82 -6.55
C ALA A 80 0.57 -8.86 -5.03
N THR A 81 -0.63 -9.25 -4.59
CA THR A 81 -0.97 -9.40 -3.16
C THR A 81 -0.16 -10.53 -2.52
N ILE A 82 -0.05 -11.68 -3.20
CA ILE A 82 0.76 -12.82 -2.71
C ILE A 82 2.23 -12.40 -2.57
N ARG A 83 2.78 -11.69 -3.55
CA ARG A 83 4.16 -11.17 -3.48
C ARG A 83 4.36 -10.20 -2.32
N HIS A 84 3.41 -9.32 -2.08
CA HIS A 84 3.48 -8.40 -0.93
C HIS A 84 3.50 -9.17 0.38
N ARG A 85 2.60 -10.15 0.58
CA ARG A 85 2.57 -11.02 1.76
C ARG A 85 3.89 -11.77 1.95
N LEU A 86 4.44 -12.36 0.88
CA LEU A 86 5.75 -13.01 0.93
C LEU A 86 6.89 -12.05 1.28
N THR A 87 6.80 -10.79 0.86
CA THR A 87 7.79 -9.77 1.26
C THR A 87 7.73 -9.53 2.77
N VAL A 88 6.54 -9.41 3.34
CA VAL A 88 6.36 -9.25 4.79
C VAL A 88 6.88 -10.49 5.54
N VAL A 89 6.48 -11.70 5.13
CA VAL A 89 6.96 -12.95 5.73
C VAL A 89 8.49 -13.04 5.66
N ARG A 90 9.10 -12.63 4.54
CA ARG A 90 10.56 -12.61 4.41
C ARG A 90 11.20 -11.63 5.39
N LEU A 91 10.72 -10.40 5.48
CA LEU A 91 11.26 -9.38 6.38
C LEU A 91 11.18 -9.83 7.85
N TYR A 92 10.04 -10.41 8.24
CA TYR A 92 9.88 -10.97 9.58
C TYR A 92 10.85 -12.12 9.85
N ASN A 93 11.02 -13.04 8.89
CA ASN A 93 11.97 -14.14 9.04
C ASN A 93 13.44 -13.71 8.92
N ASP A 94 13.78 -12.65 8.18
CA ASP A 94 15.11 -12.03 8.21
C ASP A 94 15.43 -11.55 9.64
N TRP A 95 14.49 -10.83 10.27
CA TRP A 95 14.62 -10.38 11.66
C TRP A 95 14.72 -11.56 12.66
N LEU A 96 13.92 -12.63 12.50
CA LEU A 96 14.07 -13.82 13.35
C LEU A 96 15.47 -14.45 13.24
N CYS A 97 16.11 -14.38 12.09
CA CYS A 97 17.49 -14.82 11.91
C CYS A 97 18.48 -13.88 12.61
N GLU A 98 18.27 -12.57 12.53
CA GLU A 98 19.10 -11.56 13.20
C GLU A 98 19.04 -11.68 14.73
N GLU A 99 17.87 -12.01 15.28
CA GLU A 99 17.66 -12.27 16.71
C GLU A 99 18.13 -13.67 17.16
N GLY A 100 18.66 -14.50 16.26
CA GLY A 100 19.09 -15.86 16.58
C GLY A 100 17.96 -16.84 16.89
N ILE A 101 16.70 -16.49 16.66
CA ILE A 101 15.54 -17.34 16.90
C ILE A 101 15.44 -18.46 15.87
N ARG A 102 15.98 -18.22 14.67
CA ARG A 102 16.11 -19.22 13.61
C ARG A 102 17.43 -19.05 12.83
N GLU A 103 17.90 -20.13 12.23
CA GLU A 103 19.19 -20.10 11.50
C GLU A 103 19.06 -19.54 10.08
N ARG A 104 17.95 -19.79 9.38
CA ARG A 104 17.84 -19.47 7.94
C ARG A 104 16.42 -19.00 7.59
N ASN A 105 16.33 -17.97 6.76
CA ASN A 105 15.07 -17.51 6.21
C ASN A 105 14.51 -18.53 5.18
N PRO A 106 13.26 -19.05 5.35
CA PRO A 106 12.66 -20.01 4.43
C PRO A 106 12.21 -19.36 3.13
N VAL A 107 12.01 -18.03 3.11
CA VAL A 107 11.60 -17.28 1.92
C VAL A 107 12.80 -16.91 1.07
N ARG A 108 12.99 -17.61 -0.04
CA ARG A 108 14.11 -17.34 -0.96
C ARG A 108 14.09 -15.89 -1.44
N ARG A 109 15.25 -15.23 -1.41
CA ARG A 109 15.49 -14.03 -2.20
C ARG A 109 15.54 -14.42 -3.67
N GLY A 110 14.86 -13.64 -4.54
CA GLY A 110 14.86 -13.93 -5.98
C GLY A 110 16.29 -14.11 -6.52
N VAL A 111 16.48 -15.14 -7.32
CA VAL A 111 17.76 -15.44 -7.98
C VAL A 111 17.84 -14.68 -9.30
N TRP A 112 19.00 -14.10 -9.61
CA TRP A 112 19.25 -13.54 -10.94
C TRP A 112 19.17 -14.66 -11.97
N LYS A 113 18.34 -14.51 -12.98
CA LYS A 113 18.38 -15.40 -14.16
C LYS A 113 19.54 -14.93 -15.05
N ASN A 114 20.43 -15.86 -15.44
CA ASN A 114 21.46 -15.58 -16.43
C ASN A 114 20.81 -15.00 -17.70
N GLY A 115 21.20 -13.79 -18.08
CA GLY A 115 20.70 -13.09 -19.27
C GLY A 115 19.40 -12.31 -19.13
N GLY A 116 18.75 -12.25 -17.96
CA GLY A 116 17.50 -11.52 -17.73
C GLY A 116 17.68 -10.27 -16.86
N LYS A 117 17.02 -9.18 -17.24
CA LYS A 117 16.92 -7.95 -16.42
C LYS A 117 15.98 -8.18 -15.24
N GLY A 118 16.51 -8.61 -14.09
CA GLY A 118 15.79 -8.64 -12.82
C GLY A 118 15.80 -9.96 -12.06
N LYS A 119 15.54 -9.89 -10.75
CA LYS A 119 15.43 -11.03 -9.85
C LYS A 119 14.07 -11.70 -10.02
N ALA A 120 14.05 -12.99 -10.40
CA ALA A 120 12.81 -13.77 -10.39
C ALA A 120 12.38 -14.03 -8.93
N GLY A 121 11.25 -13.47 -8.49
CA GLY A 121 10.62 -13.82 -7.21
C GLY A 121 9.99 -15.22 -7.25
N ILE A 122 9.57 -15.74 -6.08
CA ILE A 122 8.90 -17.05 -5.94
C ILE A 122 7.60 -17.07 -6.77
N VAL A 123 6.88 -15.94 -6.83
CA VAL A 123 5.64 -15.78 -7.60
C VAL A 123 5.91 -14.90 -8.82
N PRO A 124 5.60 -15.35 -10.04
CA PRO A 124 5.79 -14.55 -11.25
C PRO A 124 5.00 -13.24 -11.19
N LEU A 125 5.59 -12.16 -11.72
CA LEU A 125 4.92 -10.87 -11.86
C LEU A 125 4.16 -10.85 -13.18
N GLN A 126 2.85 -10.92 -13.12
CA GLN A 126 2.00 -10.55 -14.26
C GLN A 126 1.77 -9.04 -14.22
N ARG A 127 2.41 -8.31 -15.12
CA ARG A 127 2.09 -6.90 -15.34
C ARG A 127 0.83 -6.84 -16.17
N ARG A 128 -0.27 -6.45 -15.56
CA ARG A 128 -1.48 -6.06 -16.29
C ARG A 128 -1.38 -4.56 -16.55
N LEU A 129 -1.70 -4.15 -17.76
CA LEU A 129 -1.91 -2.73 -18.05
C LEU A 129 -3.07 -2.24 -17.18
N PRO A 130 -2.99 -1.02 -16.63
CA PRO A 130 -4.14 -0.42 -15.95
C PRO A 130 -5.28 -0.30 -16.98
N TRP A 131 -6.51 -0.44 -16.50
CA TRP A 131 -7.67 -0.05 -17.29
C TRP A 131 -7.64 1.46 -17.51
N ILE A 132 -7.80 1.87 -18.73
CA ILE A 132 -7.91 3.26 -19.15
C ILE A 132 -9.27 3.37 -19.84
N PRO A 133 -10.15 4.31 -19.41
CA PRO A 133 -11.45 4.48 -20.06
C PRO A 133 -11.28 4.87 -21.53
N ASP A 134 -12.14 4.37 -22.39
CA ASP A 134 -12.29 4.91 -23.73
C ASP A 134 -13.02 6.27 -23.70
N ASP A 135 -13.12 6.92 -24.87
CA ASP A 135 -13.72 8.26 -24.95
C ASP A 135 -15.18 8.26 -24.52
N ALA A 136 -15.94 7.21 -24.83
CA ALA A 136 -17.35 7.12 -24.44
C ALA A 136 -17.53 6.89 -22.94
N GLU A 137 -16.68 6.07 -22.35
CA GLU A 137 -16.65 5.85 -20.90
C GLU A 137 -16.21 7.12 -20.15
N TRP A 138 -15.22 7.84 -20.72
CA TRP A 138 -14.75 9.10 -20.16
C TRP A 138 -15.85 10.19 -20.20
N LEU A 139 -16.56 10.34 -21.30
CA LEU A 139 -17.67 11.28 -21.42
C LEU A 139 -18.79 10.96 -20.42
N ARG A 140 -19.16 9.70 -20.26
CA ARG A 140 -20.13 9.27 -19.24
C ARG A 140 -19.65 9.59 -17.81
N PHE A 141 -18.37 9.39 -17.54
CA PHE A 141 -17.80 9.78 -16.24
C PHE A 141 -17.91 11.28 -15.99
N LEU A 142 -17.59 12.12 -16.99
CA LEU A 142 -17.70 13.57 -16.89
C LEU A 142 -19.16 14.04 -16.68
N GLU A 143 -20.12 13.40 -17.36
CA GLU A 143 -21.54 13.69 -17.20
C GLU A 143 -22.00 13.41 -15.75
N VAL A 144 -21.68 12.25 -15.21
CA VAL A 144 -22.01 11.89 -13.82
C VAL A 144 -21.28 12.79 -12.83
N ALA A 145 -20.00 13.05 -13.05
CA ALA A 145 -19.19 13.94 -12.21
C ALA A 145 -19.76 15.37 -12.19
N GLY A 146 -20.33 15.84 -13.32
CA GLY A 146 -20.97 17.15 -13.44
C GLY A 146 -22.22 17.32 -12.57
N GLN A 147 -22.87 16.23 -12.17
CA GLN A 147 -24.05 16.22 -11.30
C GLN A 147 -23.69 16.16 -9.80
N ALA A 148 -22.42 15.94 -9.46
CA ALA A 148 -21.97 15.90 -8.08
C ALA A 148 -21.97 17.30 -7.44
N ASP A 149 -21.91 17.32 -6.10
CA ASP A 149 -21.74 18.58 -5.34
C ASP A 149 -20.44 19.31 -5.75
N ILE A 150 -20.41 20.61 -5.52
CA ILE A 150 -19.29 21.47 -5.98
C ILE A 150 -17.94 21.02 -5.41
N ARG A 151 -17.90 20.54 -4.17
CA ARG A 151 -16.68 20.05 -3.55
C ARG A 151 -16.15 18.83 -4.28
N THR A 152 -17.02 17.86 -4.57
CA THR A 152 -16.67 16.63 -5.30
C THR A 152 -16.20 16.95 -6.72
N ARG A 153 -16.89 17.85 -7.43
CA ARG A 153 -16.48 18.33 -8.76
C ARG A 153 -15.11 18.98 -8.73
N PHE A 154 -14.86 19.87 -7.77
CA PHE A 154 -13.56 20.51 -7.59
C PHE A 154 -12.46 19.47 -7.28
N MET A 155 -12.71 18.53 -6.38
CA MET A 155 -11.74 17.48 -6.04
C MET A 155 -11.39 16.59 -7.25
N LEU A 156 -12.37 16.21 -8.05
CA LEU A 156 -12.14 15.41 -9.25
C LEU A 156 -11.33 16.18 -10.30
N ALA A 157 -11.66 17.44 -10.56
CA ALA A 157 -10.95 18.30 -11.50
C ALA A 157 -9.49 18.52 -11.04
N LEU A 158 -9.29 18.82 -9.76
CA LEU A 158 -7.96 19.02 -9.19
C LEU A 158 -7.12 17.75 -9.24
N ALA A 159 -7.72 16.58 -8.96
CA ALA A 159 -7.04 15.29 -9.04
C ALA A 159 -6.59 14.97 -10.47
N TYR A 160 -7.45 15.29 -11.44
CA TYR A 160 -7.15 15.08 -12.87
C TYR A 160 -6.04 16.01 -13.35
N ASP A 161 -6.18 17.31 -13.15
CA ASP A 161 -5.22 18.31 -13.62
C ASP A 161 -3.83 18.12 -13.00
N CYS A 162 -3.78 17.88 -11.67
CA CYS A 162 -2.52 17.83 -10.92
C CYS A 162 -1.96 16.42 -10.79
N GLY A 163 -2.64 15.39 -11.29
CA GLY A 163 -2.21 13.99 -11.17
C GLY A 163 -1.99 13.56 -9.71
N LEU A 164 -2.90 13.97 -8.82
CA LEU A 164 -2.77 13.76 -7.38
C LEU A 164 -3.03 12.30 -7.00
N ARG A 165 -2.22 11.81 -6.04
CA ARG A 165 -2.57 10.58 -5.34
C ARG A 165 -3.74 10.84 -4.39
N ARG A 166 -4.51 9.79 -4.07
CA ARG A 166 -5.65 9.90 -3.15
C ARG A 166 -5.27 10.59 -1.83
N GLU A 167 -4.17 10.21 -1.21
CA GLU A 167 -3.69 10.79 0.05
C GLU A 167 -3.34 12.27 -0.11
N GLU A 168 -2.64 12.61 -1.20
CA GLU A 168 -2.29 14.00 -1.53
C GLU A 168 -3.56 14.84 -1.68
N LEU A 169 -4.56 14.35 -2.44
CA LEU A 169 -5.84 15.04 -2.62
C LEU A 169 -6.59 15.25 -1.30
N CYS A 170 -6.66 14.23 -0.43
CA CYS A 170 -7.37 14.31 0.84
C CYS A 170 -6.72 15.26 1.86
N THR A 171 -5.45 15.62 1.65
CA THR A 171 -4.68 16.48 2.56
C THR A 171 -4.46 17.89 2.03
N VAL A 172 -4.97 18.21 0.83
CA VAL A 172 -4.91 19.58 0.28
C VAL A 172 -5.64 20.56 1.21
N ALA A 173 -4.95 21.61 1.58
CA ALA A 173 -5.52 22.75 2.30
C ALA A 173 -5.69 23.96 1.37
N THR A 174 -6.57 24.88 1.72
CA THR A 174 -6.77 26.11 0.93
C THR A 174 -5.50 26.95 0.79
N GLY A 175 -4.61 26.93 1.79
CA GLY A 175 -3.32 27.60 1.74
C GLY A 175 -2.29 26.97 0.79
N ASP A 176 -2.56 25.77 0.26
CA ASP A 176 -1.70 25.11 -0.73
C ASP A 176 -2.03 25.55 -2.15
N ILE A 177 -3.12 26.29 -2.35
CA ILE A 177 -3.65 26.71 -3.65
C ILE A 177 -3.37 28.18 -3.86
N ASP A 178 -2.64 28.51 -4.93
CA ASP A 178 -2.47 29.89 -5.42
C ASP A 178 -3.43 30.12 -6.60
N PRO A 179 -4.56 30.81 -6.39
CA PRO A 179 -5.52 31.06 -7.46
C PRO A 179 -5.03 32.09 -8.48
N SER A 180 -4.09 32.96 -8.11
CA SER A 180 -3.58 34.01 -8.99
C SER A 180 -2.71 33.42 -10.10
N GLN A 181 -1.92 32.41 -9.78
CA GLN A 181 -1.03 31.72 -10.72
C GLN A 181 -1.58 30.35 -11.16
N ARG A 182 -2.70 29.92 -10.60
CA ARG A 182 -3.28 28.58 -10.79
C ARG A 182 -2.27 27.45 -10.49
N LEU A 183 -1.66 27.54 -9.33
CA LEU A 183 -0.66 26.58 -8.85
C LEU A 183 -1.16 25.89 -7.57
N LEU A 184 -0.88 24.60 -7.46
CA LEU A 184 -1.06 23.80 -6.26
C LEU A 184 0.30 23.37 -5.73
N THR A 185 0.56 23.63 -4.46
CA THR A 185 1.72 23.10 -3.73
C THR A 185 1.37 21.77 -3.08
N VAL A 186 1.96 20.69 -3.57
CA VAL A 186 1.86 19.36 -2.93
C VAL A 186 2.99 19.25 -1.92
N ARG A 187 2.64 19.24 -0.63
CA ARG A 187 3.61 19.23 0.48
C ARG A 187 4.32 17.88 0.59
N ALA A 188 5.63 17.92 0.91
CA ALA A 188 6.47 16.74 0.99
C ALA A 188 5.98 15.68 2.00
N GLU A 189 5.46 16.13 3.15
CA GLU A 189 4.95 15.27 4.22
C GLU A 189 3.76 14.40 3.81
N HIS A 190 3.00 14.82 2.78
CA HIS A 190 1.84 14.07 2.26
C HIS A 190 2.18 13.21 1.05
N THR A 191 3.43 13.23 0.59
CA THR A 191 3.86 12.44 -0.56
C THR A 191 4.53 11.13 -0.14
N LYS A 192 4.26 10.05 -0.87
CA LYS A 192 4.89 8.74 -0.62
C LYS A 192 6.42 8.78 -0.65
N ASN A 193 6.98 9.66 -1.47
CA ASN A 193 8.43 9.77 -1.68
C ASN A 193 9.07 10.93 -0.88
N ARG A 194 8.28 11.62 -0.05
CA ARG A 194 8.71 12.81 0.71
C ARG A 194 9.30 13.94 -0.15
N PHE A 195 8.86 14.03 -1.42
CA PHE A 195 9.21 15.13 -2.31
C PHE A 195 7.99 16.00 -2.56
N GLY A 196 8.05 17.26 -2.15
CA GLY A 196 7.06 18.27 -2.51
C GLY A 196 7.20 18.65 -3.98
N ARG A 197 6.10 19.14 -4.55
CA ARG A 197 6.09 19.68 -5.92
C ARG A 197 5.04 20.77 -6.06
N VAL A 198 5.25 21.66 -6.99
CA VAL A 198 4.25 22.64 -7.42
C VAL A 198 3.74 22.20 -8.78
N VAL A 199 2.43 22.18 -8.95
CA VAL A 199 1.76 21.71 -10.17
C VAL A 199 0.70 22.72 -10.60
N PRO A 200 0.59 23.04 -11.90
CA PRO A 200 -0.47 23.91 -12.42
C PRO A 200 -1.80 23.16 -12.50
N TYR A 201 -2.88 23.93 -12.45
CA TYR A 201 -4.23 23.45 -12.73
C TYR A 201 -4.94 24.34 -13.75
N SER A 202 -5.99 23.81 -14.39
CA SER A 202 -6.71 24.49 -15.47
C SER A 202 -7.57 25.65 -14.97
N PRO A 203 -7.97 26.58 -15.86
CA PRO A 203 -8.96 27.62 -15.52
C PRO A 203 -10.26 27.04 -14.98
N VAL A 204 -10.76 25.94 -15.55
CA VAL A 204 -11.99 25.25 -15.12
C VAL A 204 -11.89 24.79 -13.66
N THR A 205 -10.77 24.22 -13.27
CA THR A 205 -10.52 23.84 -11.87
C THR A 205 -10.47 25.08 -10.97
N GLY A 206 -9.94 26.21 -11.45
CA GLY A 206 -9.96 27.48 -10.73
C GLY A 206 -11.36 28.05 -10.51
N GLU A 207 -12.24 27.94 -11.50
CA GLU A 207 -13.66 28.32 -11.39
C GLU A 207 -14.39 27.45 -10.35
N LEU A 208 -14.17 26.14 -10.40
CA LEU A 208 -14.74 25.21 -9.41
C LEU A 208 -14.22 25.49 -7.99
N TYR A 209 -12.94 25.85 -7.85
CA TYR A 209 -12.38 26.27 -6.57
C TYR A 209 -13.08 27.51 -6.02
N THR A 210 -13.26 28.53 -6.85
CA THR A 210 -13.95 29.76 -6.47
C THR A 210 -15.39 29.50 -6.06
N ALA A 211 -16.12 28.70 -6.85
CA ALA A 211 -17.50 28.30 -6.54
C ALA A 211 -17.57 27.55 -5.21
N TRP A 212 -16.66 26.59 -4.98
CA TRP A 212 -16.61 25.85 -3.71
C TRP A 212 -16.33 26.75 -2.50
N LEU A 213 -15.45 27.74 -2.63
CA LEU A 213 -15.20 28.72 -1.55
C LEU A 213 -16.42 29.57 -1.23
N THR A 214 -17.27 29.87 -2.24
CA THR A 214 -18.48 30.65 -2.07
C THR A 214 -19.59 29.89 -1.34
N GLU A 215 -19.65 28.56 -1.53
CA GLU A 215 -20.65 27.68 -0.87
C GLU A 215 -20.22 27.23 0.55
N ARG A 216 -18.97 27.41 0.93
CA ARG A 216 -18.42 26.96 2.22
C ARG A 216 -18.73 27.89 3.38
#